data_552ff34cb179f5ea37a0242130b5d421
#
_entry.id   552ff34cb179f5ea37a0242130b5d421
#
_cell.length_a   1.000
_cell.length_b   1.000
_cell.length_c   1.000
_cell.angle_alpha   90.00
_cell.angle_beta   90.00
_cell.angle_gamma   90.00
#
_symmetry.space_group_name_H-M   'P 1'
#
loop_
_entity.id
_entity.type
_entity.pdbx_description
1 polymer ?
#
loop_
_entity_poly.entity_id
_entity_poly.type
_entity_poly.pdbx_seq_one_letter_code
_entity_poly.pdbx_strand_id
1 'polypeptide(L)'
;NHHINVVSANKDLVALFGPEIMHTAMENHVNFSCEASVGGGIPILRPLHDSLAANEIESIVGIVNGTTNFILSNMDDSGVSYGDALRVAQKKGYAEADPTNDVAGYDAARKLAILASIGFHANVTFDDVLVEGIEKISQNDVQYASEMGYTIKLLAVAIRQENGIALNVYPAFVPRSHPLASVKGSYNAIYVTGNIVDDVMFYGKGAGSLPTASAVMGDVISTAKHILNHSTGTGMMLTETKRIPFYSSLKLENSYYFRL
;
A
#
# COMPACT_ATOMS: atom_id res chain seq x y z
N ASN A 1 8.63 -2.89 -29.06
CA ASN A 1 7.66 -2.82 -30.18
C ASN A 1 7.41 -4.20 -30.83
N HIS A 2 7.11 -5.21 -30.00
CA HIS A 2 6.81 -6.55 -30.49
C HIS A 2 5.35 -6.95 -30.24
N HIS A 3 4.49 -5.99 -29.83
CA HIS A 3 3.07 -6.22 -29.48
C HIS A 3 2.89 -7.35 -28.45
N ILE A 4 3.77 -7.37 -27.43
CA ILE A 4 3.74 -8.38 -26.35
C ILE A 4 3.06 -7.76 -25.14
N ASN A 5 2.04 -8.45 -24.62
CA ASN A 5 1.41 -8.10 -23.35
C ASN A 5 2.34 -8.49 -22.19
N VAL A 6 2.36 -7.70 -21.13
CA VAL A 6 3.29 -7.87 -20.01
C VAL A 6 2.53 -7.98 -18.70
N VAL A 7 2.94 -8.93 -17.86
CA VAL A 7 2.48 -9.05 -16.47
C VAL A 7 3.70 -8.94 -15.56
N SER A 8 3.65 -8.08 -14.54
CA SER A 8 4.77 -7.79 -13.66
C SER A 8 4.35 -7.78 -12.19
N ALA A 9 5.25 -8.27 -11.31
CA ALA A 9 5.15 -8.12 -9.86
C ALA A 9 6.16 -7.09 -9.32
N ASN A 10 6.91 -6.43 -10.19
CA ASN A 10 7.99 -5.53 -9.81
C ASN A 10 7.45 -4.16 -9.40
N LYS A 11 7.28 -3.97 -8.09
CA LYS A 11 6.78 -2.70 -7.52
C LYS A 11 7.70 -1.52 -7.80
N ASP A 12 9.03 -1.73 -7.81
CA ASP A 12 10.00 -0.65 -8.00
C ASP A 12 9.89 -0.10 -9.43
N LEU A 13 9.75 -0.98 -10.41
CA LEU A 13 9.49 -0.62 -11.79
C LEU A 13 8.18 0.19 -11.93
N VAL A 14 7.11 -0.29 -11.30
CA VAL A 14 5.79 0.36 -11.40
C VAL A 14 5.77 1.70 -10.65
N ALA A 15 6.42 1.79 -9.49
CA ALA A 15 6.48 3.02 -8.71
C ALA A 15 7.32 4.13 -9.39
N LEU A 16 8.35 3.75 -10.15
CA LEU A 16 9.24 4.72 -10.83
C LEU A 16 8.76 5.08 -12.23
N PHE A 17 8.26 4.10 -12.99
CA PHE A 17 7.99 4.24 -14.43
C PHE A 17 6.56 3.88 -14.82
N GLY A 18 5.66 3.69 -13.84
CA GLY A 18 4.28 3.25 -14.08
C GLY A 18 3.56 4.05 -15.16
N PRO A 19 3.49 5.39 -15.06
CA PRO A 19 2.83 6.24 -16.07
C PRO A 19 3.42 6.08 -17.47
N GLU A 20 4.75 6.05 -17.60
CA GLU A 20 5.44 5.90 -18.89
C GLU A 20 5.18 4.52 -19.51
N ILE A 21 5.21 3.46 -18.70
CA ILE A 21 4.95 2.09 -19.13
C ILE A 21 3.49 1.96 -19.61
N MET A 22 2.54 2.50 -18.85
CA MET A 22 1.12 2.46 -19.20
C MET A 22 0.84 3.21 -20.50
N HIS A 23 1.42 4.43 -20.65
CA HIS A 23 1.30 5.20 -21.87
C HIS A 23 1.86 4.43 -23.08
N THR A 24 3.07 3.86 -22.95
CA THR A 24 3.69 3.04 -24.00
C THR A 24 2.86 1.80 -24.34
N ALA A 25 2.24 1.16 -23.34
CA ALA A 25 1.38 -0.01 -23.55
C ALA A 25 0.13 0.38 -24.37
N MET A 26 -0.49 1.51 -24.05
CA MET A 26 -1.64 2.05 -24.80
C MET A 26 -1.30 2.35 -26.26
N GLU A 27 -0.23 3.11 -26.49
CA GLU A 27 0.21 3.45 -27.86
C GLU A 27 0.49 2.23 -28.73
N ASN A 28 0.92 1.12 -28.11
CA ASN A 28 1.22 -0.14 -28.82
C ASN A 28 0.06 -1.15 -28.76
N HIS A 29 -1.11 -0.78 -28.25
CA HIS A 29 -2.29 -1.65 -28.12
C HIS A 29 -2.00 -2.97 -27.40
N VAL A 30 -1.19 -2.93 -26.32
CA VAL A 30 -0.87 -4.06 -25.45
C VAL A 30 -1.27 -3.77 -24.02
N ASN A 31 -1.47 -4.82 -23.21
CA ASN A 31 -1.75 -4.69 -21.80
C ASN A 31 -0.44 -4.75 -21.00
N PHE A 32 -0.36 -3.90 -19.98
CA PHE A 32 0.56 -4.03 -18.87
C PHE A 32 -0.24 -4.22 -17.58
N SER A 33 -0.08 -5.36 -16.92
CA SER A 33 -0.80 -5.71 -15.69
C SER A 33 0.18 -5.88 -14.55
N CYS A 34 -0.16 -5.37 -13.35
CA CYS A 34 0.77 -5.31 -12.22
C CYS A 34 0.08 -5.49 -10.85
N GLU A 35 -1.02 -6.25 -10.77
CA GLU A 35 -1.76 -6.48 -9.53
C GLU A 35 -0.84 -6.96 -8.40
N ALA A 36 0.12 -7.85 -8.70
CA ALA A 36 1.06 -8.40 -7.73
C ALA A 36 2.09 -7.41 -7.20
N SER A 37 2.17 -6.19 -7.71
CA SER A 37 3.12 -5.17 -7.25
C SER A 37 2.73 -4.56 -5.89
N VAL A 38 1.45 -4.60 -5.52
CA VAL A 38 0.94 -4.11 -4.24
C VAL A 38 0.00 -5.14 -3.62
N GLY A 39 0.15 -5.37 -2.30
CA GLY A 39 -0.77 -6.22 -1.54
C GLY A 39 -0.62 -7.73 -1.79
N GLY A 40 0.32 -8.16 -2.63
CA GLY A 40 0.59 -9.57 -2.89
C GLY A 40 -0.64 -10.34 -3.35
N GLY A 41 -1.29 -11.07 -2.44
CA GLY A 41 -2.52 -11.82 -2.72
C GLY A 41 -3.81 -11.04 -2.56
N ILE A 42 -3.74 -9.76 -2.15
CA ILE A 42 -4.92 -8.90 -1.99
C ILE A 42 -5.25 -8.26 -3.35
N PRO A 43 -6.41 -8.51 -3.94
CA PRO A 43 -6.81 -7.83 -5.16
C PRO A 43 -7.19 -6.39 -4.81
N ILE A 44 -6.38 -5.41 -5.21
CA ILE A 44 -6.60 -3.99 -4.86
C ILE A 44 -6.48 -3.05 -6.05
N LEU A 45 -5.50 -3.24 -6.95
CA LEU A 45 -5.29 -2.29 -8.05
C LEU A 45 -6.45 -2.32 -9.04
N ARG A 46 -6.88 -3.53 -9.42
CA ARG A 46 -8.03 -3.69 -10.31
C ARG A 46 -9.34 -3.25 -9.66
N PRO A 47 -9.68 -3.61 -8.41
CA PRO A 47 -10.83 -3.03 -7.73
C PRO A 47 -10.83 -1.51 -7.64
N LEU A 48 -9.70 -0.87 -7.34
CA LEU A 48 -9.61 0.60 -7.36
C LEU A 48 -9.94 1.18 -8.74
N HIS A 49 -9.42 0.54 -9.80
CA HIS A 49 -9.63 1.01 -11.17
C HIS A 49 -11.04 0.69 -11.71
N ASP A 50 -11.52 -0.55 -11.53
CA ASP A 50 -12.72 -1.04 -12.20
C ASP A 50 -13.96 -1.01 -11.28
N SER A 51 -13.84 -1.61 -10.07
CA SER A 51 -15.00 -1.81 -9.20
C SER A 51 -15.42 -0.53 -8.48
N LEU A 52 -14.47 0.32 -8.15
CA LEU A 52 -14.69 1.59 -7.47
C LEU A 52 -14.74 2.79 -8.42
N ALA A 53 -14.73 2.56 -9.74
CA ALA A 53 -14.69 3.61 -10.76
C ALA A 53 -15.87 4.62 -10.71
N ALA A 54 -16.99 4.25 -10.08
CA ALA A 54 -18.11 5.16 -9.87
C ALA A 54 -17.93 6.13 -8.69
N ASN A 55 -16.82 6.01 -7.95
CA ASN A 55 -16.56 6.80 -6.75
C ASN A 55 -15.41 7.78 -6.98
N GLU A 56 -15.48 8.92 -6.31
CA GLU A 56 -14.29 9.69 -6.00
C GLU A 56 -13.65 9.08 -4.74
N ILE A 57 -12.43 8.60 -4.88
CA ILE A 57 -11.69 8.09 -3.73
C ILE A 57 -11.24 9.28 -2.87
N GLU A 58 -11.65 9.28 -1.61
CA GLU A 58 -11.35 10.32 -0.63
C GLU A 58 -10.09 9.98 0.16
N SER A 59 -9.95 8.70 0.56
CA SER A 59 -8.76 8.24 1.27
C SER A 59 -8.40 6.78 0.97
N ILE A 60 -7.09 6.49 1.07
CA ILE A 60 -6.54 5.15 1.08
C ILE A 60 -5.63 5.05 2.30
N VAL A 61 -5.95 4.17 3.23
CA VAL A 61 -5.17 3.93 4.45
C VAL A 61 -4.80 2.45 4.52
N GLY A 62 -3.51 2.13 4.53
CA GLY A 62 -3.08 0.74 4.40
C GLY A 62 -2.02 0.31 5.41
N ILE A 63 -2.16 -0.93 5.90
CA ILE A 63 -1.08 -1.73 6.47
C ILE A 63 -0.53 -2.56 5.30
N VAL A 64 0.49 -2.05 4.61
CA VAL A 64 0.96 -2.62 3.34
C VAL A 64 2.35 -3.27 3.44
N ASN A 65 2.92 -3.32 4.65
CA ASN A 65 4.17 -4.02 4.92
C ASN A 65 3.98 -5.07 6.02
N GLY A 66 4.13 -6.35 5.68
CA GLY A 66 3.91 -7.46 6.59
C GLY A 66 4.98 -7.58 7.68
N THR A 67 6.22 -7.19 7.40
CA THR A 67 7.35 -7.22 8.35
C THR A 67 7.10 -6.28 9.51
N THR A 68 6.81 -5.02 9.22
CA THR A 68 6.54 -4.00 10.25
C THR A 68 5.27 -4.30 11.04
N ASN A 69 4.22 -4.79 10.38
CA ASN A 69 3.00 -5.19 11.09
C ASN A 69 3.26 -6.38 12.03
N PHE A 70 4.10 -7.35 11.62
CA PHE A 70 4.49 -8.46 12.48
C PHE A 70 5.28 -7.97 13.70
N ILE A 71 6.26 -7.08 13.50
CA ILE A 71 7.08 -6.53 14.60
C ILE A 71 6.20 -5.80 15.60
N LEU A 72 5.37 -4.85 15.17
CA LEU A 72 4.48 -4.07 16.03
C LEU A 72 3.43 -4.94 16.72
N SER A 73 2.86 -5.94 16.02
CA SER A 73 1.94 -6.90 16.63
C SER A 73 2.61 -7.74 17.71
N ASN A 74 3.86 -8.17 17.51
CA ASN A 74 4.61 -8.95 18.49
C ASN A 74 4.95 -8.12 19.73
N MET A 75 5.30 -6.85 19.56
CA MET A 75 5.49 -5.90 20.66
C MET A 75 4.21 -5.70 21.47
N ASP A 76 3.05 -5.53 20.81
CA ASP A 76 1.74 -5.34 21.46
C ASP A 76 1.27 -6.62 22.20
N ASP A 77 1.37 -7.78 21.54
CA ASP A 77 0.83 -9.04 22.08
C ASP A 77 1.73 -9.68 23.14
N SER A 78 3.06 -9.54 23.02
CA SER A 78 4.04 -10.25 23.87
C SER A 78 4.82 -9.34 24.81
N GLY A 79 4.67 -8.01 24.73
CA GLY A 79 5.37 -7.06 25.58
C GLY A 79 6.89 -7.04 25.37
N VAL A 80 7.38 -7.48 24.21
CA VAL A 80 8.83 -7.56 23.92
C VAL A 80 9.35 -6.26 23.31
N SER A 81 10.66 -6.06 23.40
CA SER A 81 11.30 -4.88 22.78
C SER A 81 11.25 -4.94 21.25
N TYR A 82 11.42 -3.78 20.58
CA TYR A 82 11.56 -3.71 19.12
C TYR A 82 12.67 -4.64 18.60
N GLY A 83 13.85 -4.64 19.26
CA GLY A 83 14.97 -5.49 18.84
C GLY A 83 14.68 -6.99 18.96
N ASP A 84 13.94 -7.40 20.01
CA ASP A 84 13.53 -8.79 20.16
C ASP A 84 12.50 -9.19 19.11
N ALA A 85 11.50 -8.35 18.88
CA ALA A 85 10.48 -8.55 17.85
C ALA A 85 11.09 -8.67 16.45
N LEU A 86 12.06 -7.80 16.11
CA LEU A 86 12.82 -7.86 14.87
C LEU A 86 13.59 -9.17 14.72
N ARG A 87 14.29 -9.62 15.76
CA ARG A 87 15.00 -10.91 15.73
C ARG A 87 14.05 -12.09 15.50
N VAL A 88 12.86 -12.06 16.10
CA VAL A 88 11.82 -13.06 15.85
C VAL A 88 11.33 -13.01 14.40
N ALA A 89 11.13 -11.81 13.85
CA ALA A 89 10.74 -11.63 12.45
C ALA A 89 11.80 -12.21 11.50
N GLN A 90 13.08 -11.93 11.74
CA GLN A 90 14.21 -12.48 10.97
C GLN A 90 14.27 -14.01 11.05
N LYS A 91 14.16 -14.57 12.25
CA LYS A 91 14.16 -16.03 12.46
C LYS A 91 13.01 -16.73 11.74
N LYS A 92 11.86 -16.07 11.61
CA LYS A 92 10.68 -16.58 10.89
C LYS A 92 10.72 -16.31 9.38
N GLY A 93 11.72 -15.58 8.88
CA GLY A 93 11.85 -15.22 7.47
C GLY A 93 10.90 -14.10 7.02
N TYR A 94 10.35 -13.33 7.95
CA TYR A 94 9.55 -12.12 7.63
C TYR A 94 10.42 -10.89 7.40
N ALA A 95 11.62 -10.84 8.00
CA ALA A 95 12.60 -9.78 7.79
C ALA A 95 13.90 -10.36 7.26
N GLU A 96 14.55 -9.64 6.36
CA GLU A 96 15.90 -9.95 5.89
C GLU A 96 16.96 -9.53 6.92
N ALA A 97 18.24 -9.87 6.67
CA ALA A 97 19.36 -9.47 7.52
C ALA A 97 19.49 -7.95 7.61
N ASP A 98 19.30 -7.25 6.49
CA ASP A 98 19.12 -5.80 6.44
C ASP A 98 17.63 -5.49 6.22
N PRO A 99 16.88 -5.14 7.28
CA PRO A 99 15.45 -4.88 7.21
C PRO A 99 15.12 -3.42 6.87
N THR A 100 16.10 -2.57 6.57
CA THR A 100 15.95 -1.11 6.44
C THR A 100 14.81 -0.73 5.51
N ASN A 101 14.70 -1.41 4.37
CA ASN A 101 13.64 -1.12 3.39
C ASN A 101 12.22 -1.28 3.96
N ASP A 102 12.05 -2.21 4.90
CA ASP A 102 10.78 -2.45 5.59
C ASP A 102 10.61 -1.48 6.77
N VAL A 103 11.56 -1.51 7.72
CA VAL A 103 11.40 -0.83 9.01
C VAL A 103 11.47 0.70 8.91
N ALA A 104 12.22 1.24 7.94
CA ALA A 104 12.23 2.66 7.63
C ALA A 104 10.99 3.11 6.82
N GLY A 105 10.12 2.20 6.38
CA GLY A 105 8.86 2.51 5.70
C GLY A 105 8.96 2.67 4.18
N TYR A 106 10.13 2.47 3.57
CA TYR A 106 10.33 2.70 2.14
C TYR A 106 9.53 1.74 1.25
N ASP A 107 9.40 0.46 1.62
CA ASP A 107 8.53 -0.49 0.92
C ASP A 107 7.07 -0.03 0.94
N ALA A 108 6.58 0.43 2.10
CA ALA A 108 5.22 0.95 2.23
C ALA A 108 4.99 2.21 1.40
N ALA A 109 5.99 3.10 1.32
CA ALA A 109 5.90 4.33 0.53
C ALA A 109 5.82 4.07 -0.97
N ARG A 110 6.60 3.11 -1.50
CA ARG A 110 6.50 2.71 -2.93
C ARG A 110 5.12 2.14 -3.25
N LYS A 111 4.59 1.30 -2.36
CA LYS A 111 3.24 0.75 -2.54
C LYS A 111 2.16 1.83 -2.45
N LEU A 112 2.32 2.80 -1.55
CA LEU A 112 1.41 3.94 -1.43
C LEU A 112 1.42 4.79 -2.70
N ALA A 113 2.58 5.05 -3.29
CA ALA A 113 2.68 5.80 -4.54
C ALA A 113 1.88 5.12 -5.67
N ILE A 114 1.96 3.79 -5.80
CA ILE A 114 1.18 3.03 -6.79
C ILE A 114 -0.32 3.12 -6.49
N LEU A 115 -0.73 2.89 -5.23
CA LEU A 115 -2.14 2.96 -4.81
C LEU A 115 -2.74 4.34 -5.06
N ALA A 116 -2.00 5.39 -4.69
CA ALA A 116 -2.44 6.76 -4.87
C ALA A 116 -2.50 7.16 -6.35
N SER A 117 -1.55 6.71 -7.17
CA SER A 117 -1.58 6.97 -8.61
C SER A 117 -2.84 6.41 -9.26
N ILE A 118 -3.25 5.20 -8.88
CA ILE A 118 -4.45 4.57 -9.41
C ILE A 118 -5.72 5.17 -8.79
N GLY A 119 -5.79 5.23 -7.46
CA GLY A 119 -7.00 5.63 -6.76
C GLY A 119 -7.38 7.11 -6.95
N PHE A 120 -6.40 7.99 -7.13
CA PHE A 120 -6.65 9.42 -7.34
C PHE A 120 -6.45 9.89 -8.78
N HIS A 121 -6.12 8.98 -9.71
CA HIS A 121 -5.77 9.29 -11.10
C HIS A 121 -4.68 10.37 -11.19
N ALA A 122 -3.62 10.20 -10.40
CA ALA A 122 -2.53 11.16 -10.24
C ALA A 122 -1.17 10.55 -10.59
N ASN A 123 -0.23 11.38 -11.01
CA ASN A 123 1.15 10.93 -11.19
C ASN A 123 1.90 11.10 -9.86
N VAL A 124 1.93 10.04 -9.06
CA VAL A 124 2.59 9.98 -7.75
C VAL A 124 3.85 9.16 -7.84
N THR A 125 4.93 9.67 -7.29
CA THR A 125 6.21 8.98 -7.18
C THR A 125 6.56 8.71 -5.72
N PHE A 126 7.58 7.89 -5.48
CA PHE A 126 8.10 7.65 -4.14
C PHE A 126 8.57 8.94 -3.44
N ASP A 127 9.14 9.87 -4.20
CA ASP A 127 9.68 11.13 -3.66
C ASP A 127 8.59 12.11 -3.14
N ASP A 128 7.35 11.88 -3.53
CA ASP A 128 6.19 12.67 -3.10
C ASP A 128 5.65 12.20 -1.72
N VAL A 129 6.14 11.05 -1.21
CA VAL A 129 5.67 10.45 0.05
C VAL A 129 6.58 10.83 1.20
N LEU A 130 6.02 11.42 2.25
CA LEU A 130 6.74 11.62 3.50
C LEU A 130 6.78 10.33 4.30
N VAL A 131 7.98 9.95 4.76
CA VAL A 131 8.19 8.62 5.36
C VAL A 131 8.82 8.74 6.73
N GLU A 132 8.19 8.08 7.71
CA GLU A 132 8.74 7.80 9.03
C GLU A 132 8.58 6.31 9.34
N GLY A 133 9.70 5.66 9.71
CA GLY A 133 9.74 4.23 10.05
C GLY A 133 9.37 3.93 11.50
N ILE A 134 9.45 2.64 11.85
CA ILE A 134 9.10 2.12 13.19
C ILE A 134 10.30 1.99 14.14
N GLU A 135 11.50 2.32 13.71
CA GLU A 135 12.74 2.05 14.43
C GLU A 135 12.82 2.78 15.79
N LYS A 136 12.11 3.91 15.91
CA LYS A 136 12.07 4.72 17.15
C LYS A 136 10.96 4.30 18.12
N ILE A 137 10.09 3.37 17.72
CA ILE A 137 8.99 2.92 18.58
C ILE A 137 9.54 2.03 19.69
N SER A 138 9.34 2.45 20.92
CA SER A 138 9.74 1.70 22.12
C SER A 138 8.60 0.85 22.66
N GLN A 139 8.94 -0.11 23.54
CA GLN A 139 7.93 -0.90 24.25
C GLN A 139 7.02 -0.02 25.13
N ASN A 140 7.55 1.05 25.71
CA ASN A 140 6.74 1.97 26.51
C ASN A 140 5.67 2.67 25.64
N ASP A 141 6.00 3.05 24.40
CA ASP A 141 5.03 3.66 23.49
C ASP A 141 3.87 2.70 23.18
N VAL A 142 4.20 1.41 22.96
CA VAL A 142 3.20 0.35 22.71
C VAL A 142 2.33 0.14 23.95
N GLN A 143 2.92 0.12 25.16
CA GLN A 143 2.18 -0.02 26.40
C GLN A 143 1.23 1.16 26.62
N TYR A 144 1.69 2.40 26.48
CA TYR A 144 0.85 3.59 26.63
C TYR A 144 -0.27 3.63 25.58
N ALA A 145 0.01 3.25 24.34
CA ALA A 145 -1.04 3.12 23.32
C ALA A 145 -2.11 2.12 23.79
N SER A 146 -1.70 0.95 24.29
CA SER A 146 -2.61 -0.07 24.79
C SER A 146 -3.48 0.40 25.97
N GLU A 147 -2.87 1.09 26.95
CA GLU A 147 -3.57 1.65 28.11
C GLU A 147 -4.60 2.72 27.70
N MET A 148 -4.33 3.46 26.62
CA MET A 148 -5.26 4.45 26.05
C MET A 148 -6.31 3.85 25.10
N GLY A 149 -6.31 2.52 24.87
CA GLY A 149 -7.27 1.85 23.98
C GLY A 149 -6.87 1.88 22.50
N TYR A 150 -5.58 2.07 22.20
CA TYR A 150 -5.01 2.07 20.85
C TYR A 150 -4.07 0.90 20.62
N THR A 151 -3.72 0.68 19.37
CA THR A 151 -2.57 -0.14 18.95
C THR A 151 -1.72 0.69 17.98
N ILE A 152 -0.42 0.41 17.90
CA ILE A 152 0.46 1.10 16.94
C ILE A 152 0.54 0.30 15.65
N LYS A 153 0.34 0.97 14.51
CA LYS A 153 0.50 0.41 13.17
C LYS A 153 1.35 1.34 12.32
N LEU A 154 2.18 0.78 11.43
CA LEU A 154 2.77 1.56 10.34
C LEU A 154 1.69 1.72 9.26
N LEU A 155 1.18 2.94 9.10
CA LEU A 155 0.15 3.24 8.11
C LEU A 155 0.74 3.95 6.90
N ALA A 156 0.37 3.48 5.72
CA ALA A 156 0.50 4.19 4.47
C ALA A 156 -0.82 4.95 4.22
N VAL A 157 -0.75 6.27 4.16
CA VAL A 157 -1.92 7.16 4.19
C VAL A 157 -1.90 8.09 2.99
N ALA A 158 -2.93 8.02 2.16
CA ALA A 158 -3.18 8.96 1.07
C ALA A 158 -4.57 9.56 1.25
N ILE A 159 -4.65 10.89 1.35
CA ILE A 159 -5.90 11.62 1.60
C ILE A 159 -6.06 12.72 0.56
N ARG A 160 -7.23 12.74 -0.10
CA ARG A 160 -7.63 13.83 -0.98
C ARG A 160 -7.93 15.09 -0.17
N GLN A 161 -7.45 16.22 -0.65
CA GLN A 161 -7.67 17.55 -0.10
C GLN A 161 -8.31 18.42 -1.19
N GLU A 162 -8.89 19.58 -0.85
CA GLU A 162 -9.51 20.50 -1.84
C GLU A 162 -8.62 20.81 -3.04
N ASN A 163 -7.32 20.96 -2.82
CA ASN A 163 -6.38 21.40 -3.86
C ASN A 163 -5.21 20.42 -4.06
N GLY A 164 -5.30 19.17 -3.59
CA GLY A 164 -4.18 18.22 -3.72
C GLY A 164 -4.37 16.91 -2.97
N ILE A 165 -3.25 16.22 -2.75
CA ILE A 165 -3.20 14.94 -2.05
C ILE A 165 -2.12 15.01 -0.97
N ALA A 166 -2.43 14.50 0.23
CA ALA A 166 -1.45 14.27 1.28
C ALA A 166 -1.01 12.80 1.23
N LEU A 167 0.29 12.54 1.23
CA LEU A 167 0.90 11.22 1.09
C LEU A 167 1.92 10.99 2.19
N ASN A 168 1.63 10.04 3.08
CA ASN A 168 2.47 9.80 4.25
C ASN A 168 2.58 8.32 4.58
N VAL A 169 3.74 7.92 5.10
CA VAL A 169 3.94 6.64 5.79
C VAL A 169 4.49 6.96 7.17
N TYR A 170 3.79 6.54 8.21
CA TYR A 170 4.22 6.80 9.59
C TYR A 170 3.60 5.82 10.59
N PRO A 171 4.24 5.60 11.75
CA PRO A 171 3.61 4.88 12.85
C PRO A 171 2.47 5.71 13.43
N ALA A 172 1.30 5.11 13.55
CA ALA A 172 0.10 5.78 14.04
C ALA A 172 -0.56 5.00 15.19
N PHE A 173 -1.16 5.73 16.12
CA PHE A 173 -2.05 5.18 17.13
C PHE A 173 -3.42 4.94 16.48
N VAL A 174 -3.81 3.67 16.35
CA VAL A 174 -5.05 3.24 15.74
C VAL A 174 -6.02 2.82 16.86
N PRO A 175 -7.20 3.43 16.99
CA PRO A 175 -8.20 3.02 17.98
C PRO A 175 -8.51 1.52 17.83
N ARG A 176 -8.60 0.77 18.94
CA ARG A 176 -8.90 -0.67 18.90
C ARG A 176 -10.27 -0.99 18.30
N SER A 177 -11.17 -0.01 18.21
CA SER A 177 -12.45 -0.11 17.51
C SER A 177 -12.35 0.00 15.99
N HIS A 178 -11.23 0.53 15.45
CA HIS A 178 -11.03 0.67 14.01
C HIS A 178 -10.68 -0.68 13.36
N PRO A 179 -11.25 -1.04 12.20
CA PRO A 179 -10.99 -2.33 11.54
C PRO A 179 -9.50 -2.65 11.34
N LEU A 180 -8.67 -1.67 11.00
CA LEU A 180 -7.22 -1.84 10.82
C LEU A 180 -6.49 -2.27 12.11
N ALA A 181 -7.03 -1.97 13.29
CA ALA A 181 -6.42 -2.38 14.56
C ALA A 181 -6.39 -3.91 14.72
N SER A 182 -7.36 -4.61 14.15
CA SER A 182 -7.47 -6.07 14.21
C SER A 182 -6.50 -6.81 13.28
N VAL A 183 -5.83 -6.12 12.37
CA VAL A 183 -4.89 -6.70 11.41
C VAL A 183 -3.58 -7.04 12.11
N LYS A 184 -3.35 -8.32 12.37
CA LYS A 184 -2.21 -8.82 13.16
C LYS A 184 -1.22 -9.64 12.34
N GLY A 185 -0.04 -9.86 12.92
CA GLY A 185 1.02 -10.66 12.33
C GLY A 185 1.51 -10.07 11.00
N SER A 186 1.80 -10.91 10.02
CA SER A 186 2.28 -10.49 8.70
C SER A 186 1.15 -10.19 7.68
N TYR A 187 -0.09 -10.10 8.14
CA TYR A 187 -1.22 -9.75 7.28
C TYR A 187 -1.22 -8.26 6.93
N ASN A 188 -1.75 -7.98 5.75
CA ASN A 188 -1.93 -6.63 5.25
C ASN A 188 -3.43 -6.31 5.13
N ALA A 189 -3.75 -5.03 5.13
CA ALA A 189 -5.08 -4.54 4.80
C ALA A 189 -5.00 -3.16 4.17
N ILE A 190 -5.91 -2.88 3.25
CA ILE A 190 -6.05 -1.58 2.61
C ILE A 190 -7.51 -1.14 2.80
N TYR A 191 -7.68 -0.02 3.48
CA TYR A 191 -8.94 0.61 3.79
C TYR A 191 -9.13 1.78 2.84
N VAL A 192 -10.21 1.77 2.10
CA VAL A 192 -10.50 2.77 1.07
C VAL A 192 -11.83 3.42 1.40
N THR A 193 -11.85 4.74 1.43
CA THR A 193 -13.07 5.54 1.58
C THR A 193 -13.40 6.21 0.25
N GLY A 194 -14.60 6.03 -0.21
CA GLY A 194 -15.14 6.69 -1.41
C GLY A 194 -16.41 7.46 -1.09
N ASN A 195 -16.69 8.50 -1.85
CA ASN A 195 -17.79 9.42 -1.61
C ASN A 195 -19.21 8.81 -1.71
N ILE A 196 -19.35 7.60 -2.28
CA ILE A 196 -20.64 6.91 -2.45
C ILE A 196 -20.63 5.55 -1.74
N VAL A 197 -19.51 4.80 -1.83
CA VAL A 197 -19.40 3.46 -1.28
C VAL A 197 -19.12 3.46 0.21
N ASP A 198 -18.83 4.64 0.78
CA ASP A 198 -18.28 4.77 2.13
C ASP A 198 -16.97 3.96 2.28
N ASP A 199 -16.87 3.16 3.33
CA ASP A 199 -15.66 2.46 3.71
C ASP A 199 -15.66 1.00 3.22
N VAL A 200 -14.61 0.62 2.52
CA VAL A 200 -14.35 -0.76 2.15
C VAL A 200 -12.95 -1.19 2.58
N MET A 201 -12.79 -2.43 3.02
CA MET A 201 -11.49 -2.97 3.44
C MET A 201 -11.14 -4.23 2.66
N PHE A 202 -9.94 -4.24 2.11
CA PHE A 202 -9.32 -5.40 1.48
C PHE A 202 -8.27 -5.97 2.42
N TYR A 203 -8.39 -7.26 2.77
CA TYR A 203 -7.55 -7.91 3.77
C TYR A 203 -7.01 -9.23 3.25
N GLY A 204 -5.75 -9.54 3.57
CA GLY A 204 -5.15 -10.81 3.18
C GLY A 204 -3.63 -10.86 3.41
N LYS A 205 -2.99 -11.83 2.75
CA LYS A 205 -1.52 -11.95 2.75
C LYS A 205 -0.92 -10.96 1.75
N GLY A 206 -0.15 -9.98 2.27
CA GLY A 206 0.50 -8.95 1.48
C GLY A 206 1.76 -9.40 0.73
N ALA A 207 2.28 -10.60 1.03
CA ALA A 207 3.45 -11.20 0.40
C ALA A 207 3.41 -12.73 0.51
N GLY A 208 4.34 -13.39 -0.18
CA GLY A 208 4.50 -14.84 -0.20
C GLY A 208 4.38 -15.42 -1.59
N SER A 209 5.04 -16.57 -1.84
CA SER A 209 5.11 -17.17 -3.18
C SER A 209 3.73 -17.47 -3.78
N LEU A 210 2.87 -18.19 -3.06
CA LEU A 210 1.54 -18.55 -3.54
C LEU A 210 0.58 -17.35 -3.67
N PRO A 211 0.49 -16.43 -2.68
CA PRO A 211 -0.31 -15.22 -2.83
C PRO A 211 0.10 -14.36 -4.04
N THR A 212 1.40 -14.13 -4.22
CA THR A 212 1.93 -13.39 -5.37
C THR A 212 1.67 -14.11 -6.69
N ALA A 213 1.90 -15.43 -6.75
CA ALA A 213 1.60 -16.23 -7.92
C ALA A 213 0.11 -16.19 -8.29
N SER A 214 -0.80 -16.18 -7.29
CA SER A 214 -2.24 -16.04 -7.52
C SER A 214 -2.58 -14.72 -8.22
N ALA A 215 -2.00 -13.60 -7.78
CA ALA A 215 -2.22 -12.29 -8.40
C ALA A 215 -1.65 -12.24 -9.83
N VAL A 216 -0.42 -12.75 -10.05
CA VAL A 216 0.20 -12.84 -11.37
C VAL A 216 -0.65 -13.67 -12.33
N MET A 217 -1.13 -14.85 -11.89
CA MET A 217 -1.99 -15.71 -12.72
C MET A 217 -3.35 -15.06 -12.98
N GLY A 218 -3.88 -14.30 -12.03
CA GLY A 218 -5.09 -13.50 -12.24
C GLY A 218 -4.91 -12.49 -13.38
N ASP A 219 -3.76 -11.81 -13.42
CA ASP A 219 -3.41 -10.89 -14.49
C ASP A 219 -3.20 -11.58 -15.83
N VAL A 220 -2.54 -12.75 -15.85
CA VAL A 220 -2.37 -13.56 -17.07
C VAL A 220 -3.75 -13.96 -17.64
N ILE A 221 -4.65 -14.46 -16.80
CA ILE A 221 -6.01 -14.86 -17.23
C ILE A 221 -6.81 -13.65 -17.75
N SER A 222 -6.73 -12.51 -17.07
CA SER A 222 -7.38 -11.27 -17.52
C SER A 222 -6.84 -10.80 -18.87
N THR A 223 -5.52 -10.78 -19.01
CA THR A 223 -4.85 -10.41 -20.27
C THR A 223 -5.25 -11.36 -21.40
N ALA A 224 -5.33 -12.68 -21.15
CA ALA A 224 -5.78 -13.64 -22.13
C ALA A 224 -7.24 -13.39 -22.59
N LYS A 225 -8.13 -13.02 -21.66
CA LYS A 225 -9.52 -12.62 -22.00
C LYS A 225 -9.55 -11.37 -22.88
N HIS A 226 -8.70 -10.36 -22.58
CA HIS A 226 -8.60 -9.16 -23.43
C HIS A 226 -8.10 -9.48 -24.84
N ILE A 227 -7.13 -10.38 -24.98
CA ILE A 227 -6.66 -10.84 -26.30
C ILE A 227 -7.80 -11.50 -27.08
N LEU A 228 -8.54 -12.42 -26.46
CA LEU A 228 -9.66 -13.13 -27.08
C LEU A 228 -10.79 -12.20 -27.51
N ASN A 229 -11.03 -11.13 -26.75
CA ASN A 229 -12.07 -10.14 -26.99
C ASN A 229 -11.60 -8.94 -27.84
N HIS A 230 -10.39 -8.98 -28.38
CA HIS A 230 -9.78 -7.89 -29.14
C HIS A 230 -9.82 -6.54 -28.40
N SER A 231 -9.64 -6.54 -27.07
CA SER A 231 -9.67 -5.37 -26.18
C SER A 231 -8.32 -5.12 -25.48
N THR A 232 -7.22 -5.46 -26.13
CA THR A 232 -5.88 -5.13 -25.63
C THR A 232 -5.60 -3.64 -25.72
N GLY A 233 -4.78 -3.11 -24.79
CA GLY A 233 -4.50 -1.67 -24.69
C GLY A 233 -5.59 -0.87 -23.95
N THR A 234 -6.65 -1.52 -23.46
CA THR A 234 -7.70 -0.92 -22.63
C THR A 234 -7.56 -1.26 -21.15
N GLY A 235 -6.48 -1.94 -20.76
CA GLY A 235 -6.19 -2.33 -19.37
C GLY A 235 -6.00 -1.13 -18.45
N MET A 236 -5.64 -1.37 -17.18
CA MET A 236 -5.51 -0.33 -16.14
C MET A 236 -4.86 0.95 -16.68
N MET A 237 -5.70 1.89 -17.12
CA MET A 237 -5.27 3.14 -17.71
C MET A 237 -5.10 4.14 -16.58
N LEU A 238 -3.87 4.56 -16.33
CA LEU A 238 -3.64 5.88 -15.74
C LEU A 238 -3.99 6.90 -16.82
N THR A 239 -5.31 7.07 -17.08
CA THR A 239 -5.81 8.03 -18.05
C THR A 239 -5.40 9.43 -17.61
N GLU A 240 -4.75 10.18 -18.51
CA GLU A 240 -4.31 11.56 -18.32
C GLU A 240 -4.03 11.93 -16.85
N THR A 241 -2.91 11.42 -16.33
CA THR A 241 -2.47 11.73 -14.98
C THR A 241 -2.15 13.21 -14.88
N LYS A 242 -3.08 13.98 -14.34
CA LYS A 242 -2.82 15.37 -13.96
C LYS A 242 -1.82 15.34 -12.80
N ARG A 243 -0.79 16.17 -12.89
CA ARG A 243 0.07 16.37 -11.72
C ARG A 243 -0.74 17.15 -10.69
N ILE A 244 -1.29 16.45 -9.72
CA ILE A 244 -2.04 17.03 -8.61
C ILE A 244 -1.02 17.54 -7.59
N PRO A 245 -1.21 18.73 -6.99
CA PRO A 245 -0.32 19.23 -5.93
C PRO A 245 -0.26 18.26 -4.75
N PHE A 246 0.92 18.11 -4.16
CA PHE A 246 1.16 17.33 -2.96
C PHE A 246 1.30 18.23 -1.74
N TYR A 247 0.75 17.79 -0.61
CA TYR A 247 0.84 18.49 0.66
C TYR A 247 1.74 17.74 1.64
N SER A 248 2.58 18.47 2.36
CA SER A 248 3.33 17.90 3.46
C SER A 248 2.38 17.48 4.60
N SER A 249 2.78 16.47 5.40
CA SER A 249 2.04 16.01 6.57
C SER A 249 1.71 17.13 7.58
N LEU A 250 2.53 18.19 7.60
CA LEU A 250 2.32 19.36 8.45
C LEU A 250 1.04 20.16 8.13
N LYS A 251 0.40 19.89 6.99
CA LYS A 251 -0.88 20.51 6.61
C LYS A 251 -2.10 19.66 6.96
N LEU A 252 -1.89 18.41 7.42
CA LEU A 252 -2.96 17.58 7.95
C LEU A 252 -3.19 17.95 9.42
N GLU A 253 -4.46 18.16 9.80
CA GLU A 253 -4.83 18.24 11.21
C GLU A 253 -4.72 16.83 11.80
N ASN A 254 -3.74 16.64 12.69
CA ASN A 254 -3.47 15.38 13.36
C ASN A 254 -3.37 15.59 14.87
N SER A 255 -3.75 14.58 15.63
CA SER A 255 -3.42 14.49 17.06
C SER A 255 -2.05 13.83 17.19
N TYR A 256 -1.20 14.37 18.06
CA TYR A 256 0.16 13.87 18.26
C TYR A 256 0.32 13.31 19.68
N TYR A 257 1.02 12.20 19.77
CA TYR A 257 1.54 11.66 21.01
C TYR A 257 2.95 12.15 21.24
N PHE A 258 3.21 12.70 22.43
CA PHE A 258 4.53 13.12 22.86
C PHE A 258 4.90 12.42 24.17
N ARG A 259 6.09 11.86 24.21
CA ARG A 259 6.71 11.34 25.42
C ARG A 259 7.88 12.27 25.81
N LEU A 260 7.82 12.84 27.00
CA LEU A 260 8.87 13.65 27.61
C LEU A 260 9.85 12.78 28.39
#